data_04f25a62ffc0d41bdd79047c2163748f
#
_entry.id   04f25a62ffc0d41bdd79047c2163748f
#
_cell.length_a   1.000
_cell.length_b   1.000
_cell.length_c   1.000
_cell.angle_alpha   90.00
_cell.angle_beta   90.00
_cell.angle_gamma   90.00
#
_symmetry.space_group_name_H-M   'P 1'
#
loop_
_entity.id
_entity.type
_entity.pdbx_description
1 polymer ?
#
loop_
_entity_poly.entity_id
_entity_poly.type
_entity_poly.pdbx_seq_one_letter_code
_entity_poly.pdbx_strand_id
1 'polypeptide(L)'
;TSIGAIAGDFSQGPVEEIIPIGSEAELVQVFGKPNSTNFESWFTAANFLQYTNGLRVVRADTAAVNATADGSGLKIKNNDDYENNYAAGQGSVGNWAAKFPGTYGNALGVSICSSATAYEQTTTSLTDGALAVGDTTVTVDDGTEFSIGDIVYFQEADGSQYEVTGISVNDLTVRQLDNPNGGGIKSIVADNTAIRRRWKFYDLFDGAPGTSTWATSKGISGDEMHIVVFDYTGGLTGFDADLAGQRGNAVIETFAFVSQAASAKTPQGSSNFYANVLNVGSNYVRWMDHDASLTNAGTDIASGSTYASGSGDAGVLTSSLSGGTDDTPTIGELDTAYQLFADPDTTDINLVMAGPAAAGTDGVTHATMIIDLCEGRKDCVGFISPRRADVVGVTSGITQTNNVKGFFDQLASSSYAVFDSGYKYMYDRYNDVYRFVPLNGDIAGLAANTDNVADPWFSPAGYNRGQVRGAVKLAFNPTKGQRDILYPARINPVCTFPGQGTVLFGDKTALSRPSAFDRINVRRLFLVLEKAIATAAKFQLFEFNDPFTQAQFKNLVEPFLRDVQGRRGITDFSVICDETNNTGEVIDRNEFVGDIYIKPARSINYITLNFIAVRTGVSFSEIGG
;
A
#
# COMPACT_ATOMS: atom_id res chain seq x y z
N THR A 1 -1.60 -21.46 1.83
CA THR A 1 -1.96 -20.11 1.36
C THR A 1 -0.73 -19.44 0.81
N SER A 2 -0.83 -18.90 -0.39
CA SER A 2 0.26 -18.17 -1.03
C SER A 2 0.22 -16.71 -0.62
N ILE A 3 1.27 -16.27 0.05
CA ILE A 3 1.47 -14.88 0.44
C ILE A 3 2.56 -14.29 -0.44
N GLY A 4 2.22 -13.23 -1.17
CA GLY A 4 3.16 -12.45 -1.96
C GLY A 4 3.92 -11.44 -1.12
N ALA A 5 5.10 -11.04 -1.58
CA ALA A 5 5.91 -9.98 -1.01
C ALA A 5 6.49 -9.08 -2.11
N ILE A 6 6.46 -7.78 -1.89
CA ILE A 6 7.09 -6.78 -2.74
C ILE A 6 7.62 -5.63 -1.89
N ALA A 7 8.82 -5.16 -2.20
CA ALA A 7 9.29 -3.85 -1.77
C ALA A 7 9.43 -2.94 -3.00
N GLY A 8 9.18 -1.64 -2.84
CA GLY A 8 9.22 -0.74 -3.98
C GLY A 8 8.97 0.73 -3.65
N ASP A 9 8.84 1.51 -4.71
CA ASP A 9 8.49 2.92 -4.66
C ASP A 9 6.97 3.09 -4.56
N PHE A 10 6.53 3.85 -3.54
CA PHE A 10 5.14 4.23 -3.31
C PHE A 10 5.06 5.68 -2.86
N SER A 11 4.00 6.38 -3.22
CA SER A 11 3.86 7.83 -3.01
C SER A 11 3.55 8.24 -1.56
N GLN A 12 3.03 7.32 -0.76
CA GLN A 12 2.71 7.54 0.67
C GLN A 12 2.79 6.22 1.44
N GLY A 13 2.47 6.23 2.71
CA GLY A 13 2.46 5.06 3.59
C GLY A 13 3.76 4.90 4.38
N PRO A 14 3.77 3.98 5.35
CA PRO A 14 4.92 3.75 6.22
C PRO A 14 6.11 3.24 5.43
N VAL A 15 7.29 3.75 5.80
CA VAL A 15 8.58 3.41 5.20
C VAL A 15 9.26 2.33 6.05
N GLU A 16 9.90 1.35 5.40
CA GLU A 16 10.61 0.25 6.08
C GLU A 16 9.74 -0.50 7.11
N GLU A 17 8.48 -0.70 6.79
CA GLU A 17 7.54 -1.47 7.59
C GLU A 17 6.77 -2.45 6.70
N ILE A 18 6.57 -3.70 7.17
CA ILE A 18 5.84 -4.73 6.42
C ILE A 18 4.35 -4.55 6.65
N ILE A 19 3.64 -4.13 5.61
CA ILE A 19 2.19 -3.90 5.67
C ILE A 19 1.44 -5.02 4.95
N PRO A 20 0.49 -5.69 5.62
CA PRO A 20 -0.40 -6.62 4.97
C PRO A 20 -1.44 -5.88 4.13
N ILE A 21 -1.61 -6.29 2.88
CA ILE A 21 -2.58 -5.71 1.93
C ILE A 21 -3.43 -6.83 1.34
N GLY A 22 -4.74 -6.72 1.46
CA GLY A 22 -5.70 -7.72 0.99
C GLY A 22 -6.44 -7.33 -0.30
N SER A 23 -6.37 -6.06 -0.72
CA SER A 23 -7.08 -5.58 -1.89
C SER A 23 -6.41 -4.36 -2.52
N GLU A 24 -6.74 -4.09 -3.80
CA GLU A 24 -6.28 -2.88 -4.49
C GLU A 24 -6.82 -1.59 -3.82
N ALA A 25 -8.03 -1.64 -3.25
CA ALA A 25 -8.59 -0.49 -2.51
C ALA A 25 -7.77 -0.17 -1.25
N GLU A 26 -7.35 -1.19 -0.52
CA GLU A 26 -6.47 -1.05 0.64
C GLU A 26 -5.06 -0.57 0.23
N LEU A 27 -4.54 -1.04 -0.92
CA LEU A 27 -3.28 -0.55 -1.48
C LEU A 27 -3.35 0.96 -1.75
N VAL A 28 -4.45 1.44 -2.35
CA VAL A 28 -4.69 2.88 -2.56
C VAL A 28 -4.79 3.63 -1.23
N GLN A 29 -5.50 3.09 -0.27
CA GLN A 29 -5.71 3.74 1.03
C GLN A 29 -4.39 3.92 1.80
N VAL A 30 -3.52 2.92 1.79
CA VAL A 30 -2.26 2.93 2.55
C VAL A 30 -1.13 3.59 1.78
N PHE A 31 -0.94 3.22 0.50
CA PHE A 31 0.23 3.60 -0.30
C PHE A 31 -0.07 4.63 -1.39
N GLY A 32 -1.30 5.14 -1.45
CA GLY A 32 -1.74 6.13 -2.41
C GLY A 32 -2.00 5.57 -3.80
N LYS A 33 -2.34 6.47 -4.73
CA LYS A 33 -2.56 6.14 -6.14
C LYS A 33 -1.21 6.07 -6.88
N PRO A 34 -1.13 5.30 -7.98
CA PRO A 34 0.06 5.31 -8.83
C PRO A 34 0.26 6.67 -9.50
N ASN A 35 1.51 7.05 -9.69
CA ASN A 35 1.90 8.26 -10.41
C ASN A 35 2.81 7.91 -11.61
N SER A 36 3.43 8.91 -12.23
CA SER A 36 4.29 8.71 -13.40
C SER A 36 5.64 8.05 -13.09
N THR A 37 6.08 8.00 -11.84
CA THR A 37 7.37 7.44 -11.41
C THR A 37 7.24 6.07 -10.80
N ASN A 38 6.24 5.84 -9.93
CA ASN A 38 6.10 4.61 -9.15
C ASN A 38 5.14 3.57 -9.75
N PHE A 39 4.49 3.87 -10.88
CA PHE A 39 3.42 3.01 -11.44
C PHE A 39 3.85 1.56 -11.69
N GLU A 40 5.11 1.31 -12.02
CA GLU A 40 5.58 -0.06 -12.29
C GLU A 40 5.60 -0.90 -11.00
N SER A 41 6.12 -0.38 -9.89
CA SER A 41 6.06 -1.03 -8.56
C SER A 41 4.62 -1.17 -8.08
N TRP A 42 3.85 -0.09 -8.19
CA TRP A 42 2.48 -0.05 -7.74
C TRP A 42 1.58 -1.05 -8.47
N PHE A 43 1.64 -1.09 -9.81
CA PHE A 43 0.85 -2.03 -10.60
C PHE A 43 1.37 -3.46 -10.51
N THR A 44 2.64 -3.70 -10.18
CA THR A 44 3.10 -5.05 -9.85
C THR A 44 2.35 -5.60 -8.63
N ALA A 45 2.23 -4.80 -7.57
CA ALA A 45 1.42 -5.15 -6.38
C ALA A 45 -0.07 -5.31 -6.72
N ALA A 46 -0.66 -4.35 -7.43
CA ALA A 46 -2.08 -4.37 -7.81
C ALA A 46 -2.43 -5.54 -8.73
N ASN A 47 -1.57 -5.88 -9.68
CA ASN A 47 -1.76 -7.03 -10.57
C ASN A 47 -1.74 -8.35 -9.80
N PHE A 48 -0.84 -8.52 -8.84
CA PHE A 48 -0.84 -9.68 -7.95
C PHE A 48 -2.17 -9.80 -7.17
N LEU A 49 -2.68 -8.69 -6.64
CA LEU A 49 -3.94 -8.64 -5.90
C LEU A 49 -5.19 -8.96 -6.75
N GLN A 50 -5.09 -8.95 -8.09
CA GLN A 50 -6.18 -9.45 -8.94
C GLN A 50 -6.39 -10.96 -8.86
N TYR A 51 -5.40 -11.71 -8.36
CA TYR A 51 -5.41 -13.18 -8.29
C TYR A 51 -5.61 -13.72 -6.87
N THR A 52 -5.20 -12.96 -5.86
CA THR A 52 -5.21 -13.36 -4.44
C THR A 52 -5.32 -12.13 -3.52
N ASN A 53 -5.60 -12.36 -2.25
CA ASN A 53 -5.75 -11.32 -1.22
C ASN A 53 -4.64 -11.32 -0.17
N GLY A 54 -3.54 -12.03 -0.40
CA GLY A 54 -2.44 -12.15 0.55
C GLY A 54 -1.16 -11.50 0.03
N LEU A 55 -0.96 -10.21 0.29
CA LEU A 55 0.26 -9.47 -0.10
C LEU A 55 0.91 -8.82 1.13
N ARG A 56 2.23 -8.81 1.16
CA ARG A 56 3.07 -8.02 2.08
C ARG A 56 3.80 -6.97 1.26
N VAL A 57 3.60 -5.70 1.62
CA VAL A 57 4.20 -4.57 0.90
C VAL A 57 5.13 -3.82 1.85
N VAL A 58 6.30 -3.46 1.36
CA VAL A 58 7.24 -2.57 2.03
C VAL A 58 7.51 -1.37 1.12
N ARG A 59 7.32 -0.18 1.64
CA ARG A 59 7.80 1.03 0.99
C ARG A 59 9.29 1.19 1.30
N ALA A 60 10.11 1.26 0.26
CA ALA A 60 11.54 1.52 0.41
C ALA A 60 11.78 2.92 0.95
N ASP A 61 12.83 3.10 1.75
CA ASP A 61 13.28 4.42 2.17
C ASP A 61 13.87 5.19 0.99
N THR A 62 13.79 6.52 1.04
CA THR A 62 14.33 7.43 0.01
C THR A 62 14.72 8.73 0.68
N ALA A 63 15.20 9.72 -0.06
CA ALA A 63 15.40 11.08 0.45
C ALA A 63 14.07 11.88 0.59
N ALA A 64 12.89 11.28 0.35
CA ALA A 64 11.59 11.90 0.56
C ALA A 64 11.39 12.37 2.00
N VAL A 65 10.70 13.50 2.19
CA VAL A 65 10.40 14.09 3.51
C VAL A 65 8.90 14.37 3.66
N ASN A 66 8.45 14.42 4.92
CA ASN A 66 7.07 14.77 5.26
C ASN A 66 6.85 16.27 5.09
N ALA A 67 5.68 16.66 4.60
CA ALA A 67 5.24 18.05 4.64
C ALA A 67 4.97 18.47 6.10
N THR A 68 5.26 19.73 6.43
CA THR A 68 5.09 20.30 7.77
C THR A 68 4.36 21.62 7.73
N ALA A 69 3.84 22.06 8.87
CA ALA A 69 3.07 23.31 8.94
C ALA A 69 3.93 24.55 8.69
N ASP A 70 5.22 24.52 8.99
CA ASP A 70 6.15 25.62 8.66
C ASP A 70 6.88 25.45 7.31
N GLY A 71 6.70 24.31 6.63
CA GLY A 71 7.27 24.02 5.32
C GLY A 71 8.75 23.61 5.33
N SER A 72 9.38 23.39 6.51
CA SER A 72 10.79 23.05 6.59
C SER A 72 11.12 21.60 6.21
N GLY A 73 10.09 20.76 6.14
CA GLY A 73 10.23 19.33 5.91
C GLY A 73 10.83 18.56 7.10
N LEU A 74 10.43 17.33 7.27
CA LEU A 74 10.92 16.45 8.32
C LEU A 74 10.82 15.01 7.83
N LYS A 75 11.67 14.10 8.30
CA LYS A 75 11.55 12.70 7.94
C LYS A 75 11.05 11.87 9.10
N ILE A 76 9.83 11.36 8.97
CA ILE A 76 9.21 10.40 9.89
C ILE A 76 8.84 9.17 9.08
N LYS A 77 9.58 8.07 9.26
CA LYS A 77 9.43 6.87 8.45
C LYS A 77 8.12 6.12 8.72
N ASN A 78 7.84 5.87 9.98
CA ASN A 78 6.71 5.05 10.44
C ASN A 78 6.32 5.40 11.87
N ASN A 79 5.48 4.59 12.49
CA ASN A 79 5.00 4.81 13.85
C ASN A 79 6.12 4.71 14.89
N ASP A 80 6.96 3.70 14.78
CA ASP A 80 8.06 3.47 15.72
C ASP A 80 9.06 4.62 15.69
N ASP A 81 9.38 5.13 14.50
CA ASP A 81 10.26 6.29 14.33
C ASP A 81 9.64 7.54 14.98
N TYR A 82 8.33 7.76 14.80
CA TYR A 82 7.63 8.87 15.46
C TYR A 82 7.65 8.73 16.99
N GLU A 83 7.32 7.58 17.52
CA GLU A 83 7.26 7.34 18.97
C GLU A 83 8.64 7.50 19.64
N ASN A 84 9.70 7.04 18.97
CA ASN A 84 11.05 7.08 19.50
C ASN A 84 11.70 8.48 19.42
N ASN A 85 11.38 9.27 18.38
CA ASN A 85 12.13 10.48 18.08
C ASN A 85 11.30 11.77 18.15
N TYR A 86 9.98 11.71 18.00
CA TYR A 86 9.14 12.89 17.79
C TYR A 86 7.91 12.98 18.71
N ALA A 87 7.59 11.96 19.49
CA ALA A 87 6.38 11.95 20.36
C ALA A 87 6.32 13.07 21.41
N ALA A 88 7.49 13.62 21.80
CA ALA A 88 7.58 14.76 22.70
C ALA A 88 7.32 16.12 22.03
N GLY A 89 7.12 16.12 20.71
CA GLY A 89 6.99 17.32 19.89
C GLY A 89 8.29 17.80 19.26
N GLN A 90 8.17 18.57 18.17
CA GLN A 90 9.27 19.21 17.45
C GLN A 90 8.81 20.57 16.91
N GLY A 91 8.70 21.57 17.78
CA GLY A 91 8.16 22.90 17.46
C GLY A 91 8.88 23.65 16.34
N SER A 92 10.11 23.23 15.95
CA SER A 92 10.82 23.81 14.80
C SER A 92 10.19 23.52 13.45
N VAL A 93 9.18 22.64 13.37
CA VAL A 93 8.49 22.26 12.13
C VAL A 93 7.01 22.69 12.12
N GLY A 94 6.60 23.49 13.11
CA GLY A 94 5.20 23.91 13.31
C GLY A 94 4.37 22.86 14.03
N ASN A 95 3.06 23.06 14.06
CA ASN A 95 2.14 22.28 14.90
C ASN A 95 1.86 20.87 14.35
N TRP A 96 2.00 20.68 13.05
CA TRP A 96 1.58 19.48 12.34
C TRP A 96 2.62 19.03 11.32
N ALA A 97 2.72 17.72 11.14
CA ALA A 97 3.42 17.09 10.01
C ALA A 97 2.49 16.10 9.30
N ALA A 98 2.68 15.91 8.00
CA ALA A 98 2.07 14.78 7.30
C ALA A 98 2.53 13.46 7.92
N LYS A 99 1.68 12.44 7.94
CA LYS A 99 1.95 11.18 8.67
C LYS A 99 3.16 10.44 8.14
N PHE A 100 3.39 10.48 6.82
CA PHE A 100 4.47 9.81 6.13
C PHE A 100 5.16 10.74 5.12
N PRO A 101 6.38 10.44 4.66
CA PRO A 101 7.06 11.24 3.64
C PRO A 101 6.32 11.21 2.30
N GLY A 102 6.34 12.32 1.58
CA GLY A 102 5.78 12.44 0.23
C GLY A 102 5.13 13.78 -0.06
N THR A 103 5.01 14.09 -1.35
CA THR A 103 4.38 15.33 -1.82
C THR A 103 2.88 15.38 -1.55
N TYR A 104 2.22 14.24 -1.29
CA TYR A 104 0.81 14.19 -0.93
C TYR A 104 0.49 15.06 0.30
N GLY A 105 1.46 15.16 1.23
CA GLY A 105 1.35 15.96 2.43
C GLY A 105 1.17 17.45 2.17
N ASN A 106 1.64 17.96 1.02
CA ASN A 106 1.48 19.37 0.63
C ASN A 106 0.02 19.74 0.31
N ALA A 107 -0.84 18.74 0.13
CA ALA A 107 -2.27 18.98 -0.07
C ALA A 107 -3.05 19.02 1.24
N LEU A 108 -2.43 18.68 2.38
CA LEU A 108 -3.12 18.61 3.66
C LEU A 108 -3.23 19.97 4.35
N GLY A 109 -4.37 20.16 5.01
CA GLY A 109 -4.61 21.25 5.95
C GLY A 109 -5.24 20.74 7.23
N VAL A 110 -4.98 21.41 8.33
CA VAL A 110 -5.60 21.15 9.64
C VAL A 110 -6.26 22.41 10.13
N SER A 111 -7.55 22.35 10.45
CA SER A 111 -8.30 23.46 11.02
C SER A 111 -8.82 23.10 12.40
N ILE A 112 -8.55 23.96 13.37
CA ILE A 112 -8.97 23.81 14.78
C ILE A 112 -10.02 24.86 15.10
N CYS A 113 -11.13 24.44 15.68
CA CYS A 113 -12.11 25.31 16.34
C CYS A 113 -11.95 25.11 17.85
N SER A 114 -11.34 26.07 18.54
CA SER A 114 -10.91 25.94 19.94
C SER A 114 -11.90 26.49 20.97
N SER A 115 -13.06 27.02 20.55
CA SER A 115 -14.07 27.58 21.47
C SER A 115 -15.44 27.72 20.80
N ALA A 116 -16.47 27.94 21.61
CA ALA A 116 -17.80 28.23 21.11
C ALA A 116 -17.85 29.52 20.25
N THR A 117 -17.05 30.50 20.58
CA THR A 117 -16.95 31.77 19.83
C THR A 117 -16.27 31.52 18.46
N ALA A 118 -15.26 30.68 18.41
CA ALA A 118 -14.64 30.24 17.15
C ALA A 118 -15.63 29.47 16.26
N TYR A 119 -16.52 28.68 16.85
CA TYR A 119 -17.51 27.89 16.15
C TYR A 119 -18.61 28.74 15.52
N GLU A 120 -19.22 29.66 16.33
CA GLU A 120 -20.26 30.58 15.90
C GLU A 120 -20.28 31.82 16.79
N GLN A 121 -20.35 33.00 16.20
CA GLN A 121 -20.52 34.28 16.92
C GLN A 121 -21.28 35.31 16.08
N THR A 122 -21.92 36.27 16.76
CA THR A 122 -22.24 37.55 16.17
C THR A 122 -21.00 38.43 16.37
N THR A 123 -20.41 38.93 15.28
CA THR A 123 -19.18 39.71 15.30
C THR A 123 -19.42 41.07 15.92
N THR A 124 -18.39 41.71 16.45
CA THR A 124 -18.42 43.12 16.84
C THR A 124 -18.28 44.01 15.61
N SER A 125 -17.65 43.51 14.55
CA SER A 125 -17.56 44.15 13.26
C SER A 125 -18.93 44.15 12.58
N LEU A 126 -19.31 45.30 12.08
CA LEU A 126 -20.55 45.54 11.34
C LEU A 126 -20.24 45.76 9.86
N THR A 127 -21.27 45.74 9.00
CA THR A 127 -21.10 46.18 7.61
C THR A 127 -20.80 47.70 7.56
N ASP A 128 -19.72 48.07 6.88
CA ASP A 128 -19.36 49.48 6.60
C ASP A 128 -19.91 49.88 5.23
N GLY A 129 -21.12 50.44 5.27
CA GLY A 129 -21.92 50.76 4.09
C GLY A 129 -23.04 49.77 3.80
N ALA A 130 -24.06 50.26 3.10
CA ALA A 130 -25.19 49.46 2.63
C ALA A 130 -24.76 48.54 1.48
N LEU A 131 -25.19 47.26 1.49
CA LEU A 131 -24.91 46.31 0.44
C LEU A 131 -26.05 46.23 -0.57
N ALA A 132 -25.73 46.25 -1.84
CA ALA A 132 -26.67 46.07 -2.92
C ALA A 132 -26.78 44.62 -3.38
N VAL A 133 -27.90 44.28 -4.02
CA VAL A 133 -28.05 42.95 -4.64
C VAL A 133 -26.99 42.73 -5.71
N GLY A 134 -26.27 41.65 -5.61
CA GLY A 134 -25.18 41.28 -6.52
C GLY A 134 -23.78 41.69 -6.06
N ASP A 135 -23.64 42.41 -4.96
CA ASP A 135 -22.32 42.76 -4.41
C ASP A 135 -21.59 41.48 -4.00
N THR A 136 -20.35 41.34 -4.45
CA THR A 136 -19.44 40.22 -4.09
C THR A 136 -18.36 40.69 -3.11
N THR A 137 -18.25 41.97 -2.85
CA THR A 137 -17.35 42.56 -1.85
C THR A 137 -18.18 43.20 -0.76
N VAL A 138 -17.87 42.89 0.49
CA VAL A 138 -18.52 43.42 1.67
C VAL A 138 -17.45 44.09 2.53
N THR A 139 -17.50 45.41 2.66
CA THR A 139 -16.62 46.13 3.60
C THR A 139 -17.19 46.02 5.01
N VAL A 140 -16.32 45.75 5.97
CA VAL A 140 -16.65 45.56 7.40
C VAL A 140 -15.75 46.47 8.24
N ASP A 141 -16.15 46.74 9.51
CA ASP A 141 -15.36 47.60 10.40
C ASP A 141 -14.00 46.98 10.74
N ASP A 142 -13.95 45.64 10.92
CA ASP A 142 -12.73 44.90 11.26
C ASP A 142 -12.74 43.53 10.58
N GLY A 143 -11.92 43.38 9.53
CA GLY A 143 -11.77 42.15 8.77
C GLY A 143 -11.02 41.04 9.53
N THR A 144 -10.32 41.35 10.64
CA THR A 144 -9.58 40.36 11.45
C THR A 144 -10.49 39.43 12.26
N GLU A 145 -11.77 39.73 12.34
CA GLU A 145 -12.76 38.83 12.96
C GLU A 145 -13.18 37.67 12.02
N PHE A 146 -12.68 37.60 10.80
CA PHE A 146 -13.08 36.64 9.77
C PHE A 146 -11.89 35.83 9.24
N SER A 147 -12.17 34.60 8.82
CA SER A 147 -11.23 33.71 8.12
C SER A 147 -11.74 33.32 6.75
N ILE A 148 -10.84 33.07 5.80
CA ILE A 148 -11.21 32.53 4.49
C ILE A 148 -11.88 31.17 4.68
N GLY A 149 -13.06 31.02 4.10
CA GLY A 149 -13.91 29.84 4.22
C GLY A 149 -14.99 29.97 5.29
N ASP A 150 -14.97 30.99 6.16
CA ASP A 150 -16.06 31.24 7.11
C ASP A 150 -17.39 31.41 6.38
N ILE A 151 -18.46 31.01 7.08
CA ILE A 151 -19.83 31.18 6.62
C ILE A 151 -20.42 32.39 7.33
N VAL A 152 -20.80 33.40 6.56
CA VAL A 152 -21.35 34.65 7.08
C VAL A 152 -22.82 34.81 6.70
N TYR A 153 -23.55 35.49 7.58
CA TYR A 153 -24.96 35.84 7.41
C TYR A 153 -25.18 37.30 7.80
N PHE A 154 -25.75 38.07 6.89
CA PHE A 154 -25.95 39.51 7.03
C PHE A 154 -27.39 39.86 7.45
N GLN A 155 -28.11 38.96 8.10
CA GLN A 155 -29.48 39.12 8.58
C GLN A 155 -30.52 39.39 7.48
N GLU A 156 -30.28 38.92 6.28
CA GLU A 156 -31.24 38.98 5.18
C GLU A 156 -32.51 38.18 5.52
N ALA A 157 -33.67 38.68 5.10
CA ALA A 157 -34.95 38.09 5.46
C ALA A 157 -35.16 36.65 4.94
N ASP A 158 -34.47 36.27 3.86
CA ASP A 158 -34.48 34.94 3.28
C ASP A 158 -33.50 33.97 3.92
N GLY A 159 -32.68 34.44 4.88
CA GLY A 159 -31.70 33.62 5.57
C GLY A 159 -30.48 33.26 4.74
N SER A 160 -30.16 33.98 3.68
CA SER A 160 -29.03 33.71 2.80
C SER A 160 -27.71 33.68 3.55
N GLN A 161 -26.88 32.70 3.20
CA GLN A 161 -25.54 32.51 3.76
C GLN A 161 -24.49 32.60 2.63
N TYR A 162 -23.32 33.09 3.01
CA TYR A 162 -22.22 33.35 2.07
C TYR A 162 -20.94 32.74 2.63
N GLU A 163 -20.10 32.21 1.76
CA GLU A 163 -18.74 31.79 2.09
C GLU A 163 -17.79 32.98 1.83
N VAL A 164 -16.92 33.27 2.77
CA VAL A 164 -15.81 34.22 2.62
C VAL A 164 -14.73 33.56 1.78
N THR A 165 -14.49 34.03 0.57
CA THR A 165 -13.50 33.49 -0.37
C THR A 165 -12.20 34.28 -0.41
N GLY A 166 -12.19 35.49 0.13
CA GLY A 166 -10.99 36.33 0.23
C GLY A 166 -11.19 37.44 1.25
N ILE A 167 -10.09 37.90 1.83
CA ILE A 167 -10.05 39.02 2.78
C ILE A 167 -8.92 39.96 2.35
N SER A 168 -9.24 41.23 2.22
CA SER A 168 -8.27 42.28 1.95
C SER A 168 -8.49 43.43 2.92
N VAL A 169 -7.72 43.45 4.01
CA VAL A 169 -7.90 44.37 5.16
C VAL A 169 -9.31 44.22 5.71
N ASN A 170 -10.24 45.12 5.37
CA ASN A 170 -11.62 45.09 5.83
C ASN A 170 -12.62 44.71 4.73
N ASP A 171 -12.16 44.36 3.54
CA ASP A 171 -13.01 43.92 2.44
C ASP A 171 -13.07 42.38 2.39
N LEU A 172 -14.24 41.83 2.65
CA LEU A 172 -14.54 40.42 2.49
C LEU A 172 -15.05 40.16 1.07
N THR A 173 -14.39 39.27 0.35
CA THR A 173 -14.96 38.74 -0.91
C THR A 173 -15.87 37.57 -0.52
N VAL A 174 -17.15 37.63 -0.94
CA VAL A 174 -18.14 36.62 -0.55
C VAL A 174 -18.82 36.00 -1.78
N ARG A 175 -19.24 34.75 -1.64
CA ARG A 175 -20.07 34.03 -2.63
C ARG A 175 -21.23 33.31 -1.94
N GLN A 176 -22.34 33.19 -2.65
CA GLN A 176 -23.51 32.47 -2.15
C GLN A 176 -23.16 31.01 -1.89
N LEU A 177 -23.52 30.49 -0.72
CA LEU A 177 -23.24 29.11 -0.33
C LEU A 177 -24.06 28.09 -1.14
N ASP A 178 -25.29 28.48 -1.52
CA ASP A 178 -26.25 27.63 -2.24
C ASP A 178 -26.20 27.78 -3.76
N ASN A 179 -25.28 28.58 -4.29
CA ASN A 179 -25.12 28.80 -5.72
C ASN A 179 -23.76 28.29 -6.23
N PRO A 180 -23.71 27.14 -6.93
CA PRO A 180 -22.46 26.56 -7.41
C PRO A 180 -21.70 27.43 -8.41
N ASN A 181 -22.37 28.40 -9.05
CA ASN A 181 -21.75 29.34 -9.98
C ASN A 181 -21.31 30.67 -9.31
N GLY A 182 -21.31 30.71 -7.97
CA GLY A 182 -21.08 31.93 -7.21
C GLY A 182 -22.30 32.84 -7.22
N GLY A 183 -22.11 34.07 -6.80
CA GLY A 183 -23.13 35.09 -6.72
C GLY A 183 -22.89 35.96 -5.50
N GLY A 184 -23.26 37.23 -5.60
CA GLY A 184 -23.18 38.21 -4.51
C GLY A 184 -24.43 38.22 -3.64
N ILE A 185 -24.55 39.28 -2.84
CA ILE A 185 -25.65 39.54 -1.91
C ILE A 185 -27.00 39.38 -2.59
N LYS A 186 -27.93 38.65 -1.98
CA LYS A 186 -29.25 38.36 -2.55
C LYS A 186 -30.28 39.46 -2.26
N SER A 187 -30.19 40.11 -1.12
CA SER A 187 -31.10 41.16 -0.68
C SER A 187 -30.30 42.36 -0.19
N ILE A 188 -30.91 43.57 -0.25
CA ILE A 188 -30.28 44.76 0.27
C ILE A 188 -30.03 44.62 1.78
N VAL A 189 -28.79 44.87 2.21
CA VAL A 189 -28.39 44.92 3.60
C VAL A 189 -28.12 46.36 4.00
N ALA A 190 -28.66 46.78 5.14
CA ALA A 190 -28.43 48.11 5.65
C ALA A 190 -27.00 48.31 6.15
N ASP A 191 -26.53 49.56 6.10
CA ASP A 191 -25.31 49.96 6.80
C ASP A 191 -25.37 49.62 8.30
N ASN A 192 -24.24 49.34 8.91
CA ASN A 192 -24.10 48.95 10.31
C ASN A 192 -24.93 47.69 10.71
N THR A 193 -25.09 46.74 9.79
CA THR A 193 -25.74 45.46 10.08
C THR A 193 -24.78 44.53 10.77
N ALA A 194 -25.21 43.93 11.90
CA ALA A 194 -24.43 42.92 12.63
C ALA A 194 -24.29 41.64 11.78
N ILE A 195 -23.09 41.12 11.76
CA ILE A 195 -22.73 39.95 10.97
C ILE A 195 -22.65 38.71 11.90
N ARG A 196 -23.32 37.62 11.51
CA ARG A 196 -23.17 36.35 12.17
C ARG A 196 -22.16 35.51 11.39
N ARG A 197 -21.11 35.06 12.06
CA ARG A 197 -20.05 34.25 11.49
C ARG A 197 -20.07 32.84 12.07
N ARG A 198 -19.83 31.84 11.22
CA ARG A 198 -19.64 30.43 11.59
C ARG A 198 -18.35 29.91 11.00
N TRP A 199 -17.67 29.04 11.73
CA TRP A 199 -16.49 28.33 11.26
C TRP A 199 -16.78 27.54 9.97
N LYS A 200 -15.83 27.48 9.05
CA LYS A 200 -15.94 26.76 7.76
C LYS A 200 -16.56 25.36 7.86
N PHE A 201 -16.25 24.61 8.91
CA PHE A 201 -16.64 23.21 9.09
C PHE A 201 -17.69 23.00 10.20
N TYR A 202 -18.43 24.03 10.59
CA TYR A 202 -19.39 23.99 11.70
C TYR A 202 -20.46 22.91 11.54
N ASP A 203 -20.90 22.62 10.33
CA ASP A 203 -21.97 21.66 10.01
C ASP A 203 -21.53 20.18 10.07
N LEU A 204 -20.27 19.91 10.35
CA LEU A 204 -19.75 18.56 10.56
C LEU A 204 -19.89 18.08 12.02
N PHE A 205 -20.33 18.94 12.93
CA PHE A 205 -20.36 18.67 14.36
C PHE A 205 -21.73 18.98 14.95
N ASP A 206 -22.12 18.21 15.97
CA ASP A 206 -23.43 18.33 16.61
C ASP A 206 -23.60 19.61 17.44
N GLY A 207 -22.52 20.34 17.72
CA GLY A 207 -22.54 21.59 18.48
C GLY A 207 -21.16 22.19 18.65
N ALA A 208 -21.12 23.36 19.28
CA ALA A 208 -19.87 24.06 19.58
C ALA A 208 -19.03 23.33 20.65
N PRO A 209 -17.69 23.37 20.58
CA PRO A 209 -16.84 22.85 21.64
C PRO A 209 -17.00 23.70 22.92
N GLY A 210 -16.89 23.08 24.07
CA GLY A 210 -17.11 23.72 25.36
C GLY A 210 -16.26 23.15 26.47
N THR A 211 -16.90 22.54 27.45
CA THR A 211 -16.23 21.96 28.62
C THR A 211 -16.60 20.50 28.76
N SER A 212 -15.61 19.64 28.72
CA SER A 212 -15.81 18.19 28.85
C SER A 212 -16.30 17.80 30.26
N THR A 213 -16.92 16.63 30.34
CA THR A 213 -17.33 16.08 31.66
C THR A 213 -16.12 15.83 32.54
N TRP A 214 -14.98 15.46 31.99
CA TRP A 214 -13.72 15.29 32.70
C TRP A 214 -13.26 16.64 33.29
N ALA A 215 -13.20 17.69 32.49
CA ALA A 215 -12.82 19.04 32.93
C ALA A 215 -13.75 19.58 34.00
N THR A 216 -15.06 19.41 33.81
CA THR A 216 -16.06 19.78 34.83
C THR A 216 -15.79 19.08 36.16
N SER A 217 -15.44 17.80 36.15
CA SER A 217 -15.10 17.04 37.38
C SER A 217 -13.85 17.54 38.11
N LYS A 218 -12.97 18.26 37.41
CA LYS A 218 -11.76 18.89 37.93
C LYS A 218 -11.94 20.36 38.29
N GLY A 219 -13.12 20.93 38.01
CA GLY A 219 -13.42 22.34 38.26
C GLY A 219 -12.71 23.28 37.27
N ILE A 220 -12.38 22.81 36.10
CA ILE A 220 -11.78 23.57 34.98
C ILE A 220 -12.75 23.65 33.82
N SER A 221 -12.53 24.56 32.85
CA SER A 221 -13.46 24.81 31.76
C SER A 221 -12.74 25.12 30.42
N GLY A 222 -13.51 25.06 29.32
CA GLY A 222 -13.06 25.47 28.00
C GLY A 222 -12.01 24.56 27.38
N ASP A 223 -11.99 23.30 27.73
CA ASP A 223 -10.95 22.35 27.27
C ASP A 223 -11.25 21.72 25.93
N GLU A 224 -12.49 21.72 25.44
CA GLU A 224 -12.87 21.05 24.20
C GLU A 224 -12.50 21.83 22.95
N MET A 225 -12.17 21.10 21.90
CA MET A 225 -11.91 21.59 20.54
C MET A 225 -12.50 20.65 19.51
N HIS A 226 -12.76 21.18 18.30
CA HIS A 226 -12.95 20.39 17.11
C HIS A 226 -11.76 20.52 16.17
N ILE A 227 -11.36 19.44 15.53
CA ILE A 227 -10.26 19.43 14.57
C ILE A 227 -10.73 18.76 13.29
N VAL A 228 -10.42 19.37 12.16
CA VAL A 228 -10.69 18.84 10.82
C VAL A 228 -9.39 18.76 10.05
N VAL A 229 -9.10 17.58 9.51
CA VAL A 229 -8.07 17.37 8.49
C VAL A 229 -8.75 17.42 7.13
N PHE A 230 -8.24 18.26 6.25
CA PHE A 230 -8.88 18.50 4.95
C PHE A 230 -7.86 18.63 3.83
N ASP A 231 -8.32 18.42 2.61
CA ASP A 231 -7.54 18.66 1.40
C ASP A 231 -7.55 20.15 1.09
N TYR A 232 -6.39 20.77 1.26
CA TYR A 232 -6.23 22.22 1.06
C TYR A 232 -6.16 22.60 -0.42
N THR A 233 -5.62 21.70 -1.26
CA THR A 233 -5.35 22.00 -2.69
C THR A 233 -6.29 21.29 -3.66
N GLY A 234 -7.10 20.34 -3.20
CA GLY A 234 -7.88 19.45 -4.05
C GLY A 234 -7.09 18.26 -4.62
N GLY A 235 -5.80 18.14 -4.30
CA GLY A 235 -4.92 17.11 -4.85
C GLY A 235 -5.23 15.67 -4.40
N LEU A 236 -5.91 15.51 -3.27
CA LEU A 236 -6.26 14.21 -2.71
C LEU A 236 -7.70 13.81 -3.02
N THR A 237 -8.64 14.73 -2.79
CA THR A 237 -10.08 14.47 -2.93
C THR A 237 -10.63 14.84 -4.30
N GLY A 238 -9.90 15.69 -5.04
CA GLY A 238 -10.36 16.26 -6.30
C GLY A 238 -11.41 17.37 -6.11
N PHE A 239 -11.53 17.94 -4.89
CA PHE A 239 -12.41 19.06 -4.68
C PHE A 239 -11.90 20.28 -5.45
N ASP A 240 -12.83 21.12 -5.89
CA ASP A 240 -12.53 22.37 -6.59
C ASP A 240 -12.89 23.55 -5.67
N ALA A 241 -11.88 24.29 -5.23
CA ALA A 241 -12.05 25.44 -4.34
C ALA A 241 -12.82 26.60 -5.01
N ASP A 242 -12.83 26.66 -6.35
CA ASP A 242 -13.53 27.68 -7.10
C ASP A 242 -15.05 27.42 -7.21
N LEU A 243 -15.51 26.22 -6.86
CA LEU A 243 -16.91 25.86 -6.88
C LEU A 243 -17.55 25.98 -5.49
N ALA A 244 -18.62 26.78 -5.41
CA ALA A 244 -19.39 26.94 -4.19
C ALA A 244 -20.02 25.61 -3.73
N GLY A 245 -20.12 25.41 -2.41
CA GLY A 245 -20.75 24.24 -1.82
C GLY A 245 -19.87 22.96 -1.82
N GLN A 246 -18.64 22.99 -2.31
CA GLN A 246 -17.74 21.83 -2.34
C GLN A 246 -16.89 21.66 -1.08
N ARG A 247 -16.97 22.54 -0.10
CA ARG A 247 -16.15 22.48 1.13
C ARG A 247 -16.23 21.14 1.86
N GLY A 248 -17.39 20.49 1.85
CA GLY A 248 -17.57 19.16 2.45
C GLY A 248 -16.75 18.08 1.73
N ASN A 249 -16.50 18.24 0.43
CA ASN A 249 -15.71 17.30 -0.36
C ASN A 249 -14.21 17.41 -0.05
N ALA A 250 -13.76 18.50 0.55
CA ALA A 250 -12.38 18.67 0.99
C ALA A 250 -12.08 17.95 2.31
N VAL A 251 -13.11 17.57 3.08
CA VAL A 251 -12.92 16.96 4.41
C VAL A 251 -12.41 15.53 4.28
N ILE A 252 -11.33 15.24 5.00
CA ILE A 252 -10.71 13.91 5.04
C ILE A 252 -11.01 13.22 6.38
N GLU A 253 -10.76 13.90 7.51
CA GLU A 253 -10.97 13.37 8.87
C GLU A 253 -11.53 14.45 9.78
N THR A 254 -12.33 14.02 10.76
CA THR A 254 -12.90 14.91 11.79
C THR A 254 -12.66 14.34 13.19
N PHE A 255 -12.33 15.21 14.15
CA PHE A 255 -12.13 14.86 15.56
C PHE A 255 -12.96 15.81 16.39
N ALA A 256 -14.05 15.28 16.94
CA ALA A 256 -15.05 16.03 17.69
C ALA A 256 -14.75 16.02 19.21
N PHE A 257 -14.92 17.16 19.88
CA PHE A 257 -14.85 17.30 21.33
C PHE A 257 -13.58 16.71 21.96
N VAL A 258 -12.43 16.88 21.28
CA VAL A 258 -11.12 16.51 21.83
C VAL A 258 -10.65 17.58 22.82
N SER A 259 -9.85 17.20 23.83
CA SER A 259 -9.47 18.08 24.92
C SER A 259 -8.06 18.63 24.78
N GLN A 260 -7.84 19.86 25.19
CA GLN A 260 -6.51 20.48 25.34
C GLN A 260 -5.73 19.91 26.53
N ALA A 261 -6.42 19.31 27.54
CA ALA A 261 -5.81 18.81 28.74
C ALA A 261 -5.08 17.47 28.52
N ALA A 262 -3.82 17.39 28.97
CA ALA A 262 -2.98 16.20 28.80
C ALA A 262 -3.55 14.94 29.43
N SER A 263 -4.21 15.07 30.62
CA SER A 263 -4.79 13.96 31.37
C SER A 263 -6.27 13.70 31.08
N ALA A 264 -6.85 14.39 30.08
CA ALA A 264 -8.27 14.24 29.77
C ALA A 264 -8.61 12.80 29.33
N LYS A 265 -9.76 12.34 29.83
CA LYS A 265 -10.29 11.00 29.56
C LYS A 265 -11.71 11.06 29.02
N THR A 266 -12.03 10.16 28.10
CA THR A 266 -13.41 9.87 27.72
C THR A 266 -14.15 9.18 28.88
N PRO A 267 -15.49 9.12 28.86
CA PRO A 267 -16.26 8.36 29.87
C PRO A 267 -15.85 6.86 29.93
N GLN A 268 -15.28 6.31 28.88
CA GLN A 268 -14.80 4.92 28.80
C GLN A 268 -13.36 4.76 29.32
N GLY A 269 -12.68 5.87 29.72
CA GLY A 269 -11.33 5.86 30.26
C GLY A 269 -10.18 5.98 29.28
N SER A 270 -10.45 6.05 27.97
CA SER A 270 -9.44 6.31 26.94
C SER A 270 -8.95 7.77 26.99
N SER A 271 -7.75 8.04 26.47
CA SER A 271 -7.26 9.42 26.34
C SER A 271 -8.18 10.24 25.43
N ASN A 272 -8.55 11.44 25.88
CA ASN A 272 -9.23 12.45 25.07
C ASN A 272 -8.33 13.65 24.75
N PHE A 273 -7.06 13.58 25.11
CA PHE A 273 -6.08 14.60 24.77
C PHE A 273 -5.87 14.64 23.26
N TYR A 274 -6.07 15.81 22.66
CA TYR A 274 -6.14 15.95 21.20
C TYR A 274 -4.90 15.42 20.45
N ALA A 275 -3.68 15.66 20.99
CA ALA A 275 -2.46 15.16 20.38
C ALA A 275 -2.43 13.62 20.31
N ASN A 276 -2.84 12.95 21.41
CA ASN A 276 -2.92 11.49 21.45
C ASN A 276 -4.01 10.95 20.54
N VAL A 277 -5.18 11.62 20.52
CA VAL A 277 -6.31 11.20 19.68
C VAL A 277 -5.94 11.27 18.20
N LEU A 278 -5.27 12.35 17.77
CA LEU A 278 -4.82 12.47 16.38
C LEU A 278 -3.70 11.49 16.04
N ASN A 279 -2.69 11.36 16.88
CA ASN A 279 -1.57 10.45 16.60
C ASN A 279 -1.99 8.99 16.42
N VAL A 280 -3.02 8.56 17.18
CA VAL A 280 -3.59 7.21 17.06
C VAL A 280 -4.64 7.12 15.95
N GLY A 281 -5.50 8.11 15.83
CA GLY A 281 -6.69 8.06 14.98
C GLY A 281 -6.50 8.59 13.56
N SER A 282 -5.59 9.53 13.35
CA SER A 282 -5.37 10.09 12.02
C SER A 282 -4.52 9.17 11.13
N ASN A 283 -4.93 9.02 9.86
CA ASN A 283 -4.14 8.37 8.81
C ASN A 283 -3.28 9.34 8.00
N TYR A 284 -3.42 10.66 8.23
CA TYR A 284 -2.85 11.69 7.38
C TYR A 284 -1.89 12.64 8.08
N VAL A 285 -2.11 12.93 9.36
CA VAL A 285 -1.31 13.91 10.11
C VAL A 285 -0.79 13.39 11.43
N ARG A 286 0.28 14.02 11.92
CA ARG A 286 0.85 13.85 13.26
C ARG A 286 0.90 15.18 13.97
N TRP A 287 0.67 15.15 15.28
CA TRP A 287 0.92 16.28 16.15
C TRP A 287 2.43 16.48 16.33
N MET A 288 2.88 17.73 16.21
CA MET A 288 4.29 18.10 16.38
C MET A 288 4.50 19.15 17.47
N ASP A 289 3.53 20.03 17.69
CA ASP A 289 3.57 21.03 18.76
C ASP A 289 2.17 21.60 19.04
N HIS A 290 2.06 22.32 20.14
CA HIS A 290 0.87 23.12 20.45
C HIS A 290 0.92 24.46 19.73
N ASP A 291 -0.25 24.96 19.31
CA ASP A 291 -0.32 26.33 18.85
C ASP A 291 0.01 27.29 20.00
N ALA A 292 0.85 28.28 19.72
CA ALA A 292 1.32 29.22 20.73
C ALA A 292 0.19 30.04 21.40
N SER A 293 -0.96 30.18 20.74
CA SER A 293 -2.14 30.83 21.29
C SER A 293 -2.92 29.95 22.29
N LEU A 294 -2.76 28.63 22.20
CA LEU A 294 -3.31 27.65 23.17
C LEU A 294 -2.37 27.48 24.36
N THR A 295 -2.15 28.54 25.12
CA THR A 295 -1.05 28.66 26.10
C THR A 295 -1.01 27.60 27.19
N ASN A 296 -2.11 26.91 27.47
CA ASN A 296 -2.21 25.85 28.46
C ASN A 296 -2.41 24.45 27.85
N ALA A 297 -2.43 24.36 26.55
CA ALA A 297 -2.58 23.04 25.88
C ALA A 297 -1.42 22.10 26.26
N GLY A 298 -1.74 20.82 26.45
CA GLY A 298 -0.78 19.82 26.88
C GLY A 298 -0.45 19.81 28.37
N THR A 299 -1.12 20.66 29.18
CA THR A 299 -0.96 20.69 30.64
C THR A 299 -2.30 20.53 31.33
N ASP A 300 -2.28 20.14 32.62
CA ASP A 300 -3.45 20.18 33.47
C ASP A 300 -3.41 21.49 34.28
N ILE A 301 -4.38 22.37 34.05
CA ILE A 301 -4.45 23.66 34.71
C ILE A 301 -5.14 23.57 36.10
N ALA A 302 -4.98 24.59 36.92
CA ALA A 302 -5.58 24.63 38.24
C ALA A 302 -7.12 24.70 38.21
N SER A 303 -7.77 24.12 39.21
CA SER A 303 -9.22 24.26 39.41
C SER A 303 -9.64 25.73 39.45
N GLY A 304 -10.74 26.06 38.79
CA GLY A 304 -11.24 27.44 38.64
C GLY A 304 -10.65 28.17 37.41
N SER A 305 -9.74 27.55 36.69
CA SER A 305 -9.14 28.13 35.48
C SER A 305 -9.85 27.67 34.20
N THR A 306 -9.69 28.45 33.11
CA THR A 306 -10.22 28.17 31.79
C THR A 306 -9.08 28.00 30.81
N TYR A 307 -9.14 27.00 29.93
CA TYR A 307 -8.19 26.84 28.84
C TYR A 307 -8.27 28.00 27.85
N ALA A 308 -7.13 28.36 27.28
CA ALA A 308 -7.07 29.43 26.30
C ALA A 308 -7.75 29.01 24.99
N SER A 309 -8.58 29.91 24.46
CA SER A 309 -9.01 29.80 23.07
C SER A 309 -7.88 30.23 22.14
N GLY A 310 -7.84 29.69 20.92
CA GLY A 310 -6.94 30.16 19.88
C GLY A 310 -7.10 31.64 19.58
N SER A 311 -6.01 32.32 19.29
CA SER A 311 -5.99 33.76 18.91
C SER A 311 -5.88 33.97 17.39
N GLY A 312 -6.05 32.95 16.59
CA GLY A 312 -6.15 33.09 15.12
C GLY A 312 -7.40 33.87 14.71
N ASP A 313 -7.61 34.04 13.41
CA ASP A 313 -8.75 34.78 12.87
C ASP A 313 -10.07 34.31 13.53
N ALA A 314 -10.67 35.18 14.33
CA ALA A 314 -11.85 34.91 15.15
C ALA A 314 -11.77 33.65 16.05
N GLY A 315 -10.57 33.17 16.41
CA GLY A 315 -10.36 31.99 17.24
C GLY A 315 -10.31 30.65 16.47
N VAL A 316 -10.29 30.70 15.16
CA VAL A 316 -10.04 29.55 14.28
C VAL A 316 -8.55 29.48 13.97
N LEU A 317 -7.94 28.31 14.17
CA LEU A 317 -6.53 28.04 13.86
C LEU A 317 -6.47 27.11 12.64
N THR A 318 -5.94 27.59 11.54
CA THR A 318 -5.81 26.79 10.31
C THR A 318 -4.37 26.80 9.85
N SER A 319 -3.81 25.61 9.62
CA SER A 319 -2.47 25.38 9.10
C SER A 319 -2.54 24.55 7.81
N SER A 320 -1.89 25.01 6.74
CA SER A 320 -1.61 24.18 5.56
C SER A 320 -0.20 23.60 5.68
N LEU A 321 0.00 22.37 5.18
CA LEU A 321 1.29 21.73 5.18
C LEU A 321 2.00 21.96 3.85
N SER A 322 3.32 22.03 3.89
CA SER A 322 4.18 22.20 2.72
C SER A 322 5.59 21.63 2.93
N GLY A 323 6.44 21.68 1.91
CA GLY A 323 7.81 21.18 2.01
C GLY A 323 7.97 19.67 1.89
N GLY A 324 6.88 18.90 1.71
CA GLY A 324 6.93 17.47 1.43
C GLY A 324 7.52 17.19 0.05
N THR A 325 8.37 16.16 -0.05
CA THR A 325 9.03 15.77 -1.30
C THR A 325 8.88 14.28 -1.57
N ASP A 326 8.85 13.90 -2.84
CA ASP A 326 9.00 12.52 -3.29
C ASP A 326 10.44 12.28 -3.76
N ASP A 327 10.86 11.03 -3.72
CA ASP A 327 12.13 10.60 -4.28
C ASP A 327 12.02 9.13 -4.70
N THR A 328 12.92 8.68 -5.59
CA THR A 328 12.93 7.30 -6.09
C THR A 328 14.02 6.50 -5.38
N PRO A 329 13.72 5.29 -4.87
CA PRO A 329 14.69 4.51 -4.13
C PRO A 329 15.88 4.09 -4.99
N THR A 330 17.08 4.17 -4.43
CA THR A 330 18.28 3.55 -4.96
C THR A 330 18.24 2.02 -4.77
N ILE A 331 19.12 1.30 -5.46
CA ILE A 331 19.21 -0.16 -5.32
C ILE A 331 19.55 -0.57 -3.88
N GLY A 332 20.39 0.19 -3.17
CA GLY A 332 20.72 -0.09 -1.76
C GLY A 332 19.53 0.08 -0.81
N GLU A 333 18.69 1.07 -1.07
CA GLU A 333 17.45 1.30 -0.31
C GLU A 333 16.40 0.22 -0.60
N LEU A 334 16.30 -0.24 -1.86
CA LEU A 334 15.48 -1.39 -2.21
C LEU A 334 15.98 -2.67 -1.53
N ASP A 335 17.31 -2.91 -1.49
CA ASP A 335 17.88 -4.05 -0.79
C ASP A 335 17.50 -4.02 0.70
N THR A 336 17.69 -2.89 1.36
CA THR A 336 17.30 -2.70 2.76
C THR A 336 15.82 -3.03 2.97
N ALA A 337 14.95 -2.60 2.08
CA ALA A 337 13.51 -2.87 2.17
C ALA A 337 13.18 -4.37 1.95
N TYR A 338 13.84 -5.05 1.01
CA TYR A 338 13.67 -6.49 0.82
C TYR A 338 14.26 -7.32 1.96
N GLN A 339 15.34 -6.84 2.62
CA GLN A 339 15.93 -7.54 3.78
C GLN A 339 14.98 -7.63 4.99
N LEU A 340 13.95 -6.80 5.07
CA LEU A 340 12.88 -6.97 6.07
C LEU A 340 12.13 -8.30 5.92
N PHE A 341 12.14 -8.89 4.73
CA PHE A 341 11.58 -10.21 4.47
C PHE A 341 12.58 -11.35 4.71
N ALA A 342 13.84 -11.10 5.11
CA ALA A 342 14.88 -12.12 5.14
C ALA A 342 14.65 -13.23 6.18
N ASP A 343 14.00 -12.91 7.29
CA ASP A 343 13.76 -13.86 8.37
C ASP A 343 12.45 -14.65 8.17
N PRO A 344 12.53 -15.98 7.93
CA PRO A 344 11.35 -16.82 7.75
C PRO A 344 10.55 -17.07 9.05
N ASP A 345 11.14 -16.85 10.22
CA ASP A 345 10.45 -17.07 11.49
C ASP A 345 9.53 -15.90 11.87
N THR A 346 9.86 -14.69 11.42
CA THR A 346 9.07 -13.48 11.71
C THR A 346 8.05 -13.15 10.61
N THR A 347 8.37 -13.49 9.35
CA THR A 347 7.52 -13.12 8.21
C THR A 347 7.24 -14.29 7.29
N ASP A 348 5.96 -14.69 7.23
CA ASP A 348 5.49 -15.74 6.32
C ASP A 348 5.24 -15.18 4.93
N ILE A 349 6.06 -15.56 3.94
CA ILE A 349 5.92 -15.28 2.52
C ILE A 349 6.30 -16.50 1.69
N ASN A 350 5.72 -16.62 0.48
CA ASN A 350 5.99 -17.74 -0.43
C ASN A 350 6.38 -17.29 -1.84
N LEU A 351 5.98 -16.09 -2.25
CA LEU A 351 6.16 -15.55 -3.59
C LEU A 351 6.74 -14.14 -3.47
N VAL A 352 7.93 -13.91 -3.98
CA VAL A 352 8.60 -12.60 -3.94
C VAL A 352 8.59 -12.01 -5.35
N MET A 353 8.02 -10.84 -5.50
CA MET A 353 7.99 -10.11 -6.77
C MET A 353 9.11 -9.07 -6.79
N ALA A 354 9.91 -9.08 -7.86
CA ALA A 354 10.99 -8.11 -8.01
C ALA A 354 10.49 -6.69 -8.33
N GLY A 355 9.26 -6.54 -8.83
CA GLY A 355 8.84 -5.25 -9.38
C GLY A 355 9.58 -4.92 -10.68
N PRO A 356 9.77 -3.62 -11.03
CA PRO A 356 10.52 -3.21 -12.20
C PRO A 356 12.01 -3.44 -12.01
N ALA A 357 12.69 -4.02 -13.00
CA ALA A 357 14.13 -4.07 -13.03
C ALA A 357 14.71 -2.69 -13.34
N ALA A 358 15.65 -2.22 -12.53
CA ALA A 358 16.34 -0.96 -12.75
C ALA A 358 17.12 -0.94 -14.08
N ALA A 359 17.47 0.25 -14.56
CA ALA A 359 18.23 0.39 -15.80
C ALA A 359 19.71 -0.05 -15.63
N GLY A 360 20.33 -0.43 -16.72
CA GLY A 360 21.76 -0.75 -16.75
C GLY A 360 22.14 -1.99 -15.91
N THR A 361 23.26 -1.89 -15.20
CA THR A 361 23.79 -2.94 -14.31
C THR A 361 22.98 -3.09 -13.04
N ASP A 362 22.32 -2.04 -12.59
CA ASP A 362 21.52 -2.03 -11.37
C ASP A 362 20.34 -3.02 -11.45
N GLY A 363 19.79 -3.24 -12.66
CA GLY A 363 18.79 -4.27 -12.89
C GLY A 363 19.29 -5.69 -12.63
N VAL A 364 20.55 -5.97 -12.95
CA VAL A 364 21.18 -7.28 -12.64
C VAL A 364 21.43 -7.40 -11.13
N THR A 365 21.88 -6.33 -10.50
CA THR A 365 22.09 -6.28 -9.03
C THR A 365 20.77 -6.51 -8.31
N HIS A 366 19.70 -5.83 -8.71
CA HIS A 366 18.35 -6.01 -8.16
C HIS A 366 17.85 -7.46 -8.30
N ALA A 367 17.96 -8.02 -9.52
CA ALA A 367 17.54 -9.40 -9.75
C ALA A 367 18.36 -10.41 -8.93
N THR A 368 19.66 -10.17 -8.76
CA THR A 368 20.55 -11.01 -7.92
C THR A 368 20.12 -10.97 -6.46
N MET A 369 19.83 -9.78 -5.94
CA MET A 369 19.30 -9.58 -4.59
C MET A 369 18.05 -10.44 -4.30
N ILE A 370 17.09 -10.45 -5.24
CA ILE A 370 15.85 -11.26 -5.11
C ILE A 370 16.17 -12.77 -5.11
N ILE A 371 17.12 -13.20 -5.94
CA ILE A 371 17.57 -14.59 -5.98
C ILE A 371 18.23 -14.96 -4.64
N ASP A 372 19.15 -14.14 -4.16
CA ASP A 372 19.89 -14.37 -2.90
C ASP A 372 18.96 -14.40 -1.69
N LEU A 373 17.96 -13.52 -1.64
CA LEU A 373 16.92 -13.52 -0.62
C LEU A 373 16.16 -14.85 -0.59
N CYS A 374 15.71 -15.32 -1.76
CA CYS A 374 14.95 -16.57 -1.85
C CYS A 374 15.82 -17.80 -1.57
N GLU A 375 17.08 -17.79 -1.99
CA GLU A 375 18.05 -18.86 -1.66
C GLU A 375 18.44 -18.88 -0.17
N GLY A 376 18.53 -17.71 0.47
CA GLY A 376 18.76 -17.58 1.90
C GLY A 376 17.60 -18.15 2.71
N ARG A 377 16.38 -17.76 2.38
CA ARG A 377 15.14 -18.21 3.06
C ARG A 377 14.79 -19.67 2.81
N LYS A 378 14.90 -20.13 1.56
CA LYS A 378 14.52 -21.50 1.11
C LYS A 378 13.03 -21.87 1.23
N ASP A 379 12.16 -20.93 1.58
CA ASP A 379 10.71 -21.12 1.75
C ASP A 379 9.85 -20.31 0.76
N CYS A 380 10.50 -19.59 -0.18
CA CYS A 380 9.84 -18.75 -1.18
C CYS A 380 10.49 -18.85 -2.56
N VAL A 381 9.82 -18.29 -3.57
CA VAL A 381 10.28 -18.20 -4.97
C VAL A 381 10.21 -16.77 -5.44
N GLY A 382 11.28 -16.28 -6.06
CA GLY A 382 11.39 -14.94 -6.66
C GLY A 382 10.90 -14.92 -8.12
N PHE A 383 10.13 -13.90 -8.48
CA PHE A 383 9.61 -13.68 -9.83
C PHE A 383 10.23 -12.42 -10.41
N ILE A 384 10.89 -12.54 -11.54
CA ILE A 384 11.76 -11.51 -12.11
C ILE A 384 11.43 -11.29 -13.60
N SER A 385 11.12 -10.03 -13.95
CA SER A 385 10.95 -9.58 -15.33
C SER A 385 12.25 -8.96 -15.87
N PRO A 386 12.49 -8.95 -17.20
CA PRO A 386 13.63 -8.23 -17.78
C PRO A 386 13.46 -6.71 -17.60
N ARG A 387 14.51 -5.95 -17.93
CA ARG A 387 14.44 -4.48 -17.90
C ARG A 387 13.43 -3.97 -18.93
N ARG A 388 12.76 -2.88 -18.59
CA ARG A 388 11.80 -2.22 -19.50
C ARG A 388 12.42 -1.94 -20.87
N ALA A 389 13.65 -1.43 -20.91
CA ALA A 389 14.36 -1.08 -22.14
C ALA A 389 14.69 -2.30 -23.02
N ASP A 390 14.67 -3.51 -22.50
CA ASP A 390 14.94 -4.73 -23.28
C ASP A 390 13.79 -5.08 -24.23
N VAL A 391 12.56 -4.62 -23.91
CA VAL A 391 11.35 -5.00 -24.66
C VAL A 391 10.47 -3.81 -25.08
N VAL A 392 10.35 -2.76 -24.27
CA VAL A 392 9.49 -1.60 -24.58
C VAL A 392 10.22 -0.63 -25.50
N GLY A 393 9.57 -0.26 -26.62
CA GLY A 393 10.16 0.61 -27.65
C GLY A 393 11.12 -0.09 -28.62
N VAL A 394 11.37 -1.38 -28.45
CA VAL A 394 12.19 -2.20 -29.37
C VAL A 394 11.29 -2.82 -30.43
N THR A 395 11.52 -2.49 -31.71
CA THR A 395 10.65 -2.92 -32.82
C THR A 395 10.98 -4.31 -33.37
N SER A 396 12.22 -4.77 -33.21
CA SER A 396 12.67 -6.06 -33.70
C SER A 396 12.51 -7.16 -32.67
N GLY A 397 11.66 -8.16 -32.94
CA GLY A 397 11.45 -9.30 -32.05
C GLY A 397 12.70 -10.14 -31.77
N ILE A 398 13.63 -10.23 -32.72
CA ILE A 398 14.91 -10.92 -32.48
C ILE A 398 15.82 -10.10 -31.55
N THR A 399 15.79 -8.78 -31.69
CA THR A 399 16.52 -7.89 -30.77
C THR A 399 15.95 -8.00 -29.36
N GLN A 400 14.62 -7.98 -29.20
CA GLN A 400 13.95 -8.22 -27.90
C GLN A 400 14.37 -9.57 -27.29
N THR A 401 14.37 -10.65 -28.12
CA THR A 401 14.80 -11.99 -27.68
C THR A 401 16.24 -11.98 -27.16
N ASN A 402 17.15 -11.33 -27.88
CA ASN A 402 18.56 -11.27 -27.51
C ASN A 402 18.78 -10.41 -26.26
N ASN A 403 18.07 -9.28 -26.14
CA ASN A 403 18.14 -8.40 -24.97
C ASN A 403 17.66 -9.13 -23.70
N VAL A 404 16.48 -9.75 -23.76
CA VAL A 404 15.90 -10.50 -22.64
C VAL A 404 16.82 -11.65 -22.24
N LYS A 405 17.30 -12.43 -23.22
CA LYS A 405 18.26 -13.49 -22.95
C LYS A 405 19.56 -12.95 -22.35
N GLY A 406 20.13 -11.88 -22.93
CA GLY A 406 21.36 -11.25 -22.44
C GLY A 406 21.25 -10.69 -21.02
N PHE A 407 20.08 -10.24 -20.60
CA PHE A 407 19.83 -9.86 -19.22
C PHE A 407 19.88 -11.06 -18.28
N PHE A 408 19.11 -12.11 -18.55
CA PHE A 408 19.02 -13.29 -17.69
C PHE A 408 20.26 -14.20 -17.73
N ASP A 409 21.07 -14.17 -18.78
CA ASP A 409 22.33 -14.92 -18.87
C ASP A 409 23.37 -14.43 -17.84
N GLN A 410 23.24 -13.19 -17.33
CA GLN A 410 24.10 -12.63 -16.30
C GLN A 410 23.75 -13.10 -14.88
N LEU A 411 22.56 -13.68 -14.69
CA LEU A 411 22.08 -14.10 -13.39
C LEU A 411 22.50 -15.53 -13.03
N ALA A 412 22.71 -15.75 -11.74
CA ALA A 412 23.02 -17.07 -11.22
C ALA A 412 21.92 -18.09 -11.52
N SER A 413 22.33 -19.36 -11.61
CA SER A 413 21.42 -20.48 -11.77
C SER A 413 20.78 -20.83 -10.46
N SER A 414 19.45 -20.66 -10.34
CA SER A 414 18.71 -20.94 -9.11
C SER A 414 17.38 -21.63 -9.40
N SER A 415 16.99 -22.56 -8.56
CA SER A 415 15.63 -23.13 -8.58
C SER A 415 14.63 -22.32 -7.78
N TYR A 416 15.08 -21.29 -7.05
CA TYR A 416 14.25 -20.38 -6.26
C TYR A 416 13.87 -19.10 -6.99
N ALA A 417 14.14 -19.03 -8.31
CA ALA A 417 13.73 -17.90 -9.16
C ALA A 417 12.99 -18.37 -10.41
N VAL A 418 12.14 -17.48 -10.93
CA VAL A 418 11.33 -17.66 -12.13
C VAL A 418 11.47 -16.42 -13.00
N PHE A 419 11.86 -16.60 -14.26
CA PHE A 419 12.06 -15.53 -15.22
C PHE A 419 10.91 -15.48 -16.23
N ASP A 420 10.41 -14.30 -16.51
CA ASP A 420 9.40 -14.07 -17.55
C ASP A 420 9.96 -13.29 -18.76
N SER A 421 9.15 -13.14 -19.82
CA SER A 421 9.60 -12.56 -21.08
C SER A 421 9.35 -11.07 -21.24
N GLY A 422 8.76 -10.35 -20.25
CA GLY A 422 8.63 -8.92 -20.44
C GLY A 422 7.50 -8.17 -19.74
N TYR A 423 6.80 -7.34 -20.51
CA TYR A 423 5.86 -6.33 -20.04
C TYR A 423 4.51 -6.45 -20.72
N LYS A 424 3.42 -6.24 -19.97
CA LYS A 424 2.07 -6.08 -20.52
C LYS A 424 1.70 -4.59 -20.64
N TYR A 425 0.88 -4.25 -21.62
CA TYR A 425 0.26 -2.94 -21.79
C TYR A 425 -1.14 -3.00 -21.20
N MET A 426 -1.41 -2.15 -20.21
CA MET A 426 -2.66 -2.13 -19.48
C MET A 426 -3.15 -0.70 -19.25
N TYR A 427 -4.44 -0.56 -18.96
CA TYR A 427 -5.04 0.73 -18.65
C TYR A 427 -4.86 1.10 -17.18
N ASP A 428 -4.29 2.28 -16.95
CA ASP A 428 -4.19 2.93 -15.65
C ASP A 428 -5.43 3.81 -15.44
N ARG A 429 -6.40 3.30 -14.69
CA ARG A 429 -7.67 3.97 -14.41
C ARG A 429 -7.56 5.19 -13.50
N TYR A 430 -6.43 5.34 -12.80
CA TYR A 430 -6.22 6.45 -11.87
C TYR A 430 -5.72 7.71 -12.59
N ASN A 431 -5.01 7.53 -13.70
CA ASN A 431 -4.41 8.60 -14.48
C ASN A 431 -4.97 8.71 -15.91
N ASP A 432 -5.96 7.87 -16.27
CA ASP A 432 -6.59 7.81 -17.61
C ASP A 432 -5.57 7.65 -18.75
N VAL A 433 -4.58 6.77 -18.55
CA VAL A 433 -3.53 6.47 -19.53
C VAL A 433 -3.24 4.98 -19.63
N TYR A 434 -2.64 4.57 -20.73
CA TYR A 434 -2.14 3.21 -20.89
C TYR A 434 -0.64 3.14 -20.56
N ARG A 435 -0.25 2.10 -19.82
CA ARG A 435 1.14 1.91 -19.36
C ARG A 435 1.66 0.51 -19.63
N PHE A 436 2.98 0.39 -19.83
CA PHE A 436 3.67 -0.89 -19.80
C PHE A 436 4.11 -1.21 -18.38
N VAL A 437 3.74 -2.39 -17.89
CA VAL A 437 4.00 -2.85 -16.52
C VAL A 437 4.66 -4.22 -16.57
N PRO A 438 5.64 -4.53 -15.68
CA PRO A 438 6.32 -5.82 -15.67
C PRO A 438 5.36 -6.96 -15.33
N LEU A 439 5.64 -8.15 -15.87
CA LEU A 439 4.76 -9.32 -15.73
C LEU A 439 4.97 -10.11 -14.43
N ASN A 440 6.04 -9.86 -13.66
CA ASN A 440 6.36 -10.67 -12.49
C ASN A 440 5.24 -10.69 -11.43
N GLY A 441 4.50 -9.58 -11.27
CA GLY A 441 3.31 -9.54 -10.41
C GLY A 441 2.18 -10.46 -10.87
N ASP A 442 1.95 -10.52 -12.19
CA ASP A 442 0.97 -11.44 -12.77
C ASP A 442 1.40 -12.90 -12.64
N ILE A 443 2.68 -13.20 -12.93
CA ILE A 443 3.19 -14.58 -12.88
C ILE A 443 3.16 -15.12 -11.44
N ALA A 444 3.54 -14.31 -10.46
CA ALA A 444 3.38 -14.63 -9.04
C ALA A 444 1.89 -14.81 -8.67
N GLY A 445 1.03 -13.95 -9.19
CA GLY A 445 -0.42 -14.03 -9.03
C GLY A 445 -1.03 -15.31 -9.62
N LEU A 446 -0.56 -15.75 -10.80
CA LEU A 446 -0.98 -17.02 -11.39
C LEU A 446 -0.55 -18.22 -10.54
N ALA A 447 0.65 -18.16 -9.95
CA ALA A 447 1.09 -19.17 -9.00
C ALA A 447 0.19 -19.22 -7.74
N ALA A 448 -0.17 -18.06 -7.19
CA ALA A 448 -1.09 -17.97 -6.06
C ALA A 448 -2.52 -18.42 -6.42
N ASN A 449 -3.03 -18.04 -7.59
CA ASN A 449 -4.34 -18.48 -8.06
C ASN A 449 -4.39 -20.00 -8.29
N THR A 450 -3.27 -20.61 -8.68
CA THR A 450 -3.18 -22.08 -8.83
C THR A 450 -3.41 -22.78 -7.50
N ASP A 451 -2.95 -22.22 -6.38
CA ASP A 451 -3.20 -22.75 -5.05
C ASP A 451 -4.68 -22.72 -4.65
N ASN A 452 -5.41 -21.71 -5.15
CA ASN A 452 -6.85 -21.55 -4.88
C ASN A 452 -7.72 -22.50 -5.71
N VAL A 453 -7.36 -22.75 -6.98
CA VAL A 453 -8.19 -23.53 -7.92
C VAL A 453 -7.75 -24.98 -8.06
N ALA A 454 -6.54 -25.32 -7.63
CA ALA A 454 -5.97 -26.66 -7.64
C ALA A 454 -5.08 -26.82 -6.40
N ASP A 455 -3.78 -27.03 -6.60
CA ASP A 455 -2.79 -27.17 -5.52
C ASP A 455 -1.44 -26.56 -5.95
N PRO A 456 -0.55 -26.23 -5.01
CA PRO A 456 0.77 -25.63 -5.29
C PRO A 456 1.67 -26.43 -6.24
N TRP A 457 1.45 -27.74 -6.32
CA TRP A 457 2.20 -28.66 -7.20
C TRP A 457 1.65 -28.78 -8.61
N PHE A 458 0.61 -28.05 -8.96
CA PHE A 458 0.19 -27.91 -10.35
C PHE A 458 0.96 -26.78 -11.05
N SER A 459 1.22 -26.95 -12.34
CA SER A 459 1.85 -25.89 -13.14
C SER A 459 0.92 -24.66 -13.23
N PRO A 460 1.41 -23.42 -12.97
CA PRO A 460 0.64 -22.20 -13.16
C PRO A 460 0.51 -21.80 -14.62
N ALA A 461 1.17 -22.49 -15.54
CA ALA A 461 1.19 -22.22 -16.97
C ALA A 461 0.04 -22.89 -17.73
N GLY A 462 -0.15 -22.46 -18.96
CA GLY A 462 -1.10 -23.04 -19.91
C GLY A 462 -2.47 -22.39 -19.89
N TYR A 463 -3.34 -22.82 -20.82
CA TYR A 463 -4.64 -22.20 -21.06
C TYR A 463 -5.62 -22.30 -19.88
N ASN A 464 -5.49 -23.32 -19.05
CA ASN A 464 -6.42 -23.55 -17.95
C ASN A 464 -6.16 -22.64 -16.73
N ARG A 465 -4.90 -22.28 -16.45
CA ARG A 465 -4.50 -21.56 -15.23
C ARG A 465 -3.60 -20.37 -15.49
N GLY A 466 -2.93 -20.31 -16.67
CA GLY A 466 -1.90 -19.32 -16.97
C GLY A 466 -2.41 -18.07 -17.70
N GLN A 467 -3.70 -17.74 -17.64
CA GLN A 467 -4.25 -16.55 -18.31
C GLN A 467 -3.93 -15.27 -17.53
N VAL A 468 -3.21 -14.35 -18.17
CA VAL A 468 -2.83 -13.05 -17.64
C VAL A 468 -3.99 -12.07 -17.76
N ARG A 469 -4.39 -11.48 -16.63
CA ARG A 469 -5.53 -10.56 -16.55
C ARG A 469 -5.13 -9.13 -16.95
N GLY A 470 -6.09 -8.39 -17.52
CA GLY A 470 -5.93 -6.96 -17.82
C GLY A 470 -4.90 -6.61 -18.91
N ALA A 471 -4.36 -7.58 -19.65
CA ALA A 471 -3.41 -7.32 -20.72
C ALA A 471 -4.13 -6.92 -22.02
N VAL A 472 -3.94 -5.69 -22.47
CA VAL A 472 -4.42 -5.23 -23.79
C VAL A 472 -3.51 -5.76 -24.90
N LYS A 473 -2.20 -5.70 -24.68
CA LYS A 473 -1.17 -6.29 -25.54
C LYS A 473 0.11 -6.53 -24.74
N LEU A 474 1.03 -7.28 -25.31
CA LEU A 474 2.38 -7.45 -24.78
C LEU A 474 3.35 -6.48 -25.46
N ALA A 475 4.37 -6.01 -24.72
CA ALA A 475 5.51 -5.28 -25.30
C ALA A 475 6.32 -6.18 -26.23
N PHE A 476 6.43 -7.46 -25.87
CA PHE A 476 7.07 -8.51 -26.64
C PHE A 476 6.17 -9.75 -26.67
N ASN A 477 5.67 -10.11 -27.85
CA ASN A 477 4.91 -11.33 -28.09
C ASN A 477 5.76 -12.32 -28.90
N PRO A 478 6.47 -13.26 -28.24
CA PRO A 478 7.45 -14.10 -28.90
C PRO A 478 6.79 -15.11 -29.87
N THR A 479 7.30 -15.17 -31.11
CA THR A 479 6.95 -16.18 -32.11
C THR A 479 7.45 -17.56 -31.69
N LYS A 480 7.04 -18.62 -32.39
CA LYS A 480 7.50 -19.98 -32.08
C LYS A 480 9.03 -20.08 -32.08
N GLY A 481 9.71 -19.56 -33.12
CA GLY A 481 11.17 -19.60 -33.18
C GLY A 481 11.87 -18.84 -32.06
N GLN A 482 11.27 -17.73 -31.59
CA GLN A 482 11.78 -16.97 -30.45
C GLN A 482 11.57 -17.71 -29.14
N ARG A 483 10.41 -18.38 -28.95
CA ARG A 483 10.16 -19.25 -27.80
C ARG A 483 11.14 -20.42 -27.72
N ASP A 484 11.51 -20.99 -28.91
CA ASP A 484 12.50 -22.06 -28.98
C ASP A 484 13.92 -21.60 -28.56
N ILE A 485 14.19 -20.28 -28.54
CA ILE A 485 15.41 -19.68 -28.00
C ILE A 485 15.26 -19.37 -26.50
N LEU A 486 14.13 -18.74 -26.08
CA LEU A 486 13.92 -18.26 -24.72
C LEU A 486 13.74 -19.41 -23.72
N TYR A 487 12.93 -20.41 -24.07
CA TYR A 487 12.57 -21.48 -23.15
C TYR A 487 13.76 -22.38 -22.75
N PRO A 488 14.68 -22.78 -23.63
CA PRO A 488 15.93 -23.43 -23.21
C PRO A 488 16.82 -22.52 -22.34
N ALA A 489 16.74 -21.19 -22.53
CA ALA A 489 17.47 -20.21 -21.72
C ALA A 489 16.80 -19.91 -20.36
N ARG A 490 15.89 -20.77 -19.88
CA ARG A 490 15.20 -20.67 -18.57
C ARG A 490 14.16 -19.53 -18.47
N ILE A 491 13.78 -18.92 -19.59
CA ILE A 491 12.85 -17.80 -19.64
C ILE A 491 11.47 -18.34 -20.02
N ASN A 492 10.46 -18.05 -19.22
CA ASN A 492 9.09 -18.47 -19.47
C ASN A 492 8.40 -17.46 -20.39
N PRO A 493 8.11 -17.83 -21.63
CA PRO A 493 7.46 -16.91 -22.56
C PRO A 493 6.01 -16.67 -22.14
N VAL A 494 5.60 -15.39 -22.16
CA VAL A 494 4.20 -14.98 -22.10
C VAL A 494 3.77 -14.62 -23.50
N CYS A 495 2.68 -15.21 -23.99
CA CYS A 495 2.27 -15.11 -25.38
C CYS A 495 0.78 -14.77 -25.48
N THR A 496 0.43 -13.96 -26.48
CA THR A 496 -0.97 -13.73 -26.86
C THR A 496 -1.31 -14.62 -28.06
N PHE A 497 -2.32 -15.47 -27.90
CA PHE A 497 -2.82 -16.34 -28.95
C PHE A 497 -4.19 -15.87 -29.44
N PRO A 498 -4.44 -15.85 -30.74
CA PRO A 498 -5.73 -15.48 -31.31
C PRO A 498 -6.86 -16.33 -30.72
N GLY A 499 -7.89 -15.68 -30.17
CA GLY A 499 -9.05 -16.34 -29.57
C GLY A 499 -8.84 -16.99 -28.21
N GLN A 500 -7.61 -16.95 -27.65
CA GLN A 500 -7.28 -17.59 -26.36
C GLN A 500 -6.69 -16.63 -25.34
N GLY A 501 -6.42 -15.38 -25.74
CA GLY A 501 -5.89 -14.35 -24.84
C GLY A 501 -4.39 -14.45 -24.57
N THR A 502 -3.94 -13.75 -23.54
CA THR A 502 -2.54 -13.70 -23.12
C THR A 502 -2.29 -14.75 -22.04
N VAL A 503 -1.29 -15.60 -22.24
CA VAL A 503 -1.07 -16.80 -21.44
C VAL A 503 0.41 -16.97 -21.10
N LEU A 504 0.70 -17.35 -19.85
CA LEU A 504 2.00 -17.88 -19.46
C LEU A 504 2.22 -19.25 -20.14
N PHE A 505 3.22 -19.34 -21.00
CA PHE A 505 3.48 -20.51 -21.84
C PHE A 505 4.81 -21.20 -21.51
N GLY A 506 5.14 -21.29 -20.24
CA GLY A 506 6.33 -21.95 -19.70
C GLY A 506 6.24 -22.09 -18.18
N ASP A 507 6.90 -23.10 -17.64
CA ASP A 507 6.89 -23.44 -16.22
C ASP A 507 8.28 -23.78 -15.65
N LYS A 508 9.33 -23.21 -16.22
CA LYS A 508 10.71 -23.40 -15.78
C LYS A 508 11.09 -22.47 -14.62
N THR A 509 11.90 -23.02 -13.71
CA THR A 509 12.71 -22.21 -12.79
C THR A 509 13.96 -21.69 -13.49
N ALA A 510 14.71 -20.81 -12.85
CA ALA A 510 15.98 -20.28 -13.35
C ALA A 510 17.15 -21.28 -13.26
N LEU A 511 16.90 -22.55 -12.95
CA LEU A 511 17.91 -23.59 -12.86
C LEU A 511 18.43 -23.97 -14.25
N SER A 512 19.74 -23.86 -14.46
CA SER A 512 20.37 -24.14 -15.76
C SER A 512 20.61 -25.61 -16.06
N ARG A 513 20.81 -26.43 -15.01
CA ARG A 513 21.06 -27.86 -15.14
C ARG A 513 19.75 -28.66 -15.10
N PRO A 514 19.63 -29.77 -15.86
CA PRO A 514 18.50 -30.68 -15.73
C PRO A 514 18.37 -31.24 -14.31
N SER A 515 17.21 -31.04 -13.69
CA SER A 515 16.90 -31.54 -12.34
C SER A 515 15.38 -31.66 -12.20
N ALA A 516 14.93 -32.32 -11.14
CA ALA A 516 13.51 -32.28 -10.77
C ALA A 516 13.05 -30.85 -10.44
N PHE A 517 13.95 -30.03 -9.91
CA PHE A 517 13.70 -28.63 -9.52
C PHE A 517 13.79 -27.61 -10.67
N ASP A 518 13.97 -28.05 -11.91
CA ASP A 518 13.93 -27.17 -13.08
C ASP A 518 12.51 -26.72 -13.46
N ARG A 519 11.49 -27.15 -12.69
CA ARG A 519 10.07 -26.83 -12.87
C ARG A 519 9.49 -26.09 -11.69
N ILE A 520 8.67 -25.08 -11.96
CA ILE A 520 7.99 -24.27 -10.95
C ILE A 520 7.13 -25.14 -10.04
N ASN A 521 6.33 -26.04 -10.62
CA ASN A 521 5.44 -26.89 -9.87
C ASN A 521 6.18 -27.82 -8.88
N VAL A 522 7.32 -28.38 -9.28
CA VAL A 522 8.11 -29.25 -8.40
C VAL A 522 8.78 -28.43 -7.30
N ARG A 523 9.38 -27.28 -7.61
CA ARG A 523 9.96 -26.42 -6.57
C ARG A 523 8.89 -26.01 -5.55
N ARG A 524 7.72 -25.58 -6.01
CA ARG A 524 6.62 -25.19 -5.10
C ARG A 524 6.07 -26.37 -4.29
N LEU A 525 5.99 -27.56 -4.87
CA LEU A 525 5.68 -28.78 -4.12
C LEU A 525 6.64 -28.94 -2.92
N PHE A 526 7.95 -28.88 -3.17
CA PHE A 526 8.93 -29.07 -2.12
C PHE A 526 8.87 -27.97 -1.06
N LEU A 527 8.65 -26.70 -1.44
CA LEU A 527 8.49 -25.62 -0.46
C LEU A 527 7.33 -25.88 0.51
N VAL A 528 6.19 -26.37 -0.01
CA VAL A 528 5.03 -26.70 0.82
C VAL A 528 5.33 -27.91 1.71
N LEU A 529 5.94 -28.96 1.17
CA LEU A 529 6.29 -30.16 1.93
C LEU A 529 7.32 -29.85 3.01
N GLU A 530 8.42 -29.19 2.66
CA GLU A 530 9.50 -28.80 3.58
C GLU A 530 8.96 -27.95 4.72
N LYS A 531 8.15 -26.93 4.43
CA LYS A 531 7.55 -26.06 5.44
C LYS A 531 6.60 -26.79 6.37
N ALA A 532 5.70 -27.62 5.83
CA ALA A 532 4.74 -28.38 6.62
C ALA A 532 5.43 -29.40 7.53
N ILE A 533 6.41 -30.15 6.99
CA ILE A 533 7.15 -31.18 7.74
C ILE A 533 8.07 -30.53 8.78
N ALA A 534 8.77 -29.42 8.43
CA ALA A 534 9.62 -28.70 9.38
C ALA A 534 8.80 -28.12 10.55
N THR A 535 7.60 -27.60 10.28
CA THR A 535 6.70 -27.12 11.34
C THR A 535 6.27 -28.28 12.25
N ALA A 536 5.94 -29.43 11.66
CA ALA A 536 5.57 -30.63 12.43
C ALA A 536 6.76 -31.21 13.22
N ALA A 537 7.97 -31.17 12.64
CA ALA A 537 9.19 -31.62 13.29
C ALA A 537 9.59 -30.79 14.52
N LYS A 538 9.19 -29.48 14.57
CA LYS A 538 9.44 -28.63 15.74
C LYS A 538 8.84 -29.21 17.04
N PHE A 539 7.78 -30.00 16.95
CA PHE A 539 7.16 -30.64 18.12
C PHE A 539 7.98 -31.81 18.67
N GLN A 540 9.00 -32.28 17.93
CA GLN A 540 9.93 -33.34 18.40
C GLN A 540 11.18 -32.72 19.08
N LEU A 541 11.37 -31.42 19.05
CA LEU A 541 12.48 -30.74 19.72
C LEU A 541 12.37 -30.93 21.23
N PHE A 542 13.50 -31.27 21.86
CA PHE A 542 13.62 -31.54 23.30
C PHE A 542 12.98 -32.85 23.79
N GLU A 543 12.41 -33.68 22.88
CA GLU A 543 12.00 -35.05 23.19
C GLU A 543 13.20 -36.02 23.11
N PHE A 544 13.04 -37.23 23.64
CA PHE A 544 14.07 -38.25 23.56
C PHE A 544 14.16 -38.84 22.15
N ASN A 545 15.38 -39.02 21.63
CA ASN A 545 15.58 -39.76 20.38
C ASN A 545 15.57 -41.27 20.65
N ASP A 546 14.38 -41.83 20.71
CA ASP A 546 14.12 -43.26 20.93
C ASP A 546 13.22 -43.82 19.81
N PRO A 547 13.08 -45.16 19.70
CA PRO A 547 12.22 -45.77 18.68
C PRO A 547 10.77 -45.32 18.71
N PHE A 548 10.27 -44.86 19.85
CA PHE A 548 8.91 -44.34 20.00
C PHE A 548 8.76 -42.98 19.28
N THR A 549 9.65 -42.04 19.56
CA THR A 549 9.66 -40.70 18.91
C THR A 549 9.92 -40.82 17.41
N GLN A 550 10.83 -41.73 16.98
CA GLN A 550 11.10 -41.99 15.56
C GLN A 550 9.84 -42.52 14.84
N ALA A 551 9.14 -43.49 15.46
CA ALA A 551 7.87 -44.02 14.94
C ALA A 551 6.77 -42.95 14.93
N GLN A 552 6.69 -42.09 15.94
CA GLN A 552 5.73 -41.01 16.03
C GLN A 552 5.93 -40.00 14.89
N PHE A 553 7.17 -39.60 14.62
CA PHE A 553 7.49 -38.70 13.48
C PHE A 553 7.09 -39.35 12.14
N LYS A 554 7.44 -40.60 11.92
CA LYS A 554 7.08 -41.34 10.71
C LYS A 554 5.56 -41.41 10.52
N ASN A 555 4.82 -41.74 11.60
CA ASN A 555 3.36 -41.80 11.59
C ASN A 555 2.69 -40.43 11.39
N LEU A 556 3.38 -39.33 11.66
CA LEU A 556 2.92 -37.98 11.38
C LEU A 556 3.14 -37.61 9.91
N VAL A 557 4.29 -37.94 9.33
CA VAL A 557 4.70 -37.51 7.98
C VAL A 557 4.06 -38.39 6.89
N GLU A 558 4.00 -39.73 7.07
CA GLU A 558 3.48 -40.62 6.02
C GLU A 558 2.03 -40.35 5.60
N PRO A 559 1.05 -40.12 6.51
CA PRO A 559 -0.32 -39.81 6.11
C PRO A 559 -0.42 -38.50 5.29
N PHE A 560 0.38 -37.49 5.65
CA PHE A 560 0.45 -36.23 4.92
C PHE A 560 0.99 -36.45 3.50
N LEU A 561 2.09 -37.15 3.33
CA LEU A 561 2.63 -37.46 2.00
C LEU A 561 1.67 -38.36 1.18
N ARG A 562 0.92 -39.24 1.82
CA ARG A 562 -0.12 -40.06 1.16
C ARG A 562 -1.30 -39.22 0.67
N ASP A 563 -1.69 -38.20 1.42
CA ASP A 563 -2.69 -37.23 0.97
C ASP A 563 -2.21 -36.45 -0.28
N VAL A 564 -0.96 -35.94 -0.24
CA VAL A 564 -0.34 -35.29 -1.39
C VAL A 564 -0.22 -36.21 -2.60
N GLN A 565 0.06 -37.50 -2.38
CA GLN A 565 0.04 -38.51 -3.44
C GLN A 565 -1.36 -38.69 -4.02
N GLY A 566 -2.38 -38.82 -3.18
CA GLY A 566 -3.79 -38.91 -3.61
C GLY A 566 -4.23 -37.68 -4.42
N ARG A 567 -3.70 -36.50 -4.10
CA ARG A 567 -3.94 -35.24 -4.82
C ARG A 567 -2.97 -35.01 -5.99
N ARG A 568 -2.26 -36.06 -6.46
CA ARG A 568 -1.39 -36.07 -7.65
C ARG A 568 -0.13 -35.21 -7.55
N GLY A 569 0.32 -34.82 -6.36
CA GLY A 569 1.55 -34.04 -6.17
C GLY A 569 2.80 -34.88 -6.32
N ILE A 570 2.76 -36.12 -5.84
CA ILE A 570 3.86 -37.06 -5.88
C ILE A 570 3.38 -38.41 -6.46
N THR A 571 4.29 -39.13 -7.09
CA THR A 571 4.00 -40.47 -7.63
C THR A 571 4.34 -41.57 -6.63
N ASP A 572 5.39 -41.39 -5.82
CA ASP A 572 5.85 -42.33 -4.83
C ASP A 572 6.67 -41.60 -3.75
N PHE A 573 6.73 -42.15 -2.55
CA PHE A 573 7.54 -41.63 -1.45
C PHE A 573 8.02 -42.73 -0.51
N SER A 574 9.08 -42.46 0.26
CA SER A 574 9.58 -43.30 1.34
C SER A 574 10.07 -42.41 2.48
N VAL A 575 9.70 -42.77 3.71
CA VAL A 575 10.17 -42.10 4.94
C VAL A 575 10.97 -43.08 5.73
N ILE A 576 12.23 -42.75 6.01
CA ILE A 576 13.14 -43.50 6.86
C ILE A 576 13.42 -42.65 8.09
N CYS A 577 13.00 -43.13 9.23
CA CYS A 577 13.29 -42.55 10.54
C CYS A 577 13.29 -43.73 11.53
N ASP A 578 14.42 -44.39 11.67
CA ASP A 578 14.62 -45.56 12.48
C ASP A 578 16.11 -45.70 12.89
N GLU A 579 16.49 -46.82 13.47
CA GLU A 579 17.86 -47.07 13.93
C GLU A 579 18.92 -47.04 12.81
N THR A 580 18.53 -47.11 11.53
CA THR A 580 19.47 -47.09 10.40
C THR A 580 20.02 -45.69 10.12
N ASN A 581 19.25 -44.63 10.36
CA ASN A 581 19.68 -43.26 10.23
C ASN A 581 19.83 -42.51 11.57
N ASN A 582 19.25 -43.03 12.67
CA ASN A 582 19.47 -42.56 14.04
C ASN A 582 20.38 -43.53 14.77
N THR A 583 21.63 -43.59 14.36
CA THR A 583 22.65 -44.45 15.01
C THR A 583 23.02 -43.92 16.40
N GLY A 584 23.71 -44.72 17.22
CA GLY A 584 24.20 -44.29 18.54
C GLY A 584 25.03 -43.00 18.49
N GLU A 585 25.84 -42.81 17.43
CA GLU A 585 26.63 -41.58 17.24
C GLU A 585 25.75 -40.33 16.96
N VAL A 586 24.63 -40.51 16.25
CA VAL A 586 23.66 -39.45 15.99
C VAL A 586 22.94 -39.07 17.29
N ILE A 587 22.54 -40.06 18.07
CA ILE A 587 21.88 -39.87 19.36
C ILE A 587 22.83 -39.20 20.36
N ASP A 588 24.10 -39.61 20.41
CA ASP A 588 25.12 -39.00 21.27
C ASP A 588 25.43 -37.53 20.93
N ARG A 589 25.19 -37.13 19.69
CA ARG A 589 25.28 -35.71 19.27
C ARG A 589 24.01 -34.89 19.51
N ASN A 590 22.99 -35.51 20.15
CA ASN A 590 21.65 -34.90 20.33
C ASN A 590 20.97 -34.49 18.99
N GLU A 591 21.22 -35.28 17.95
CA GLU A 591 20.64 -35.08 16.62
C GLU A 591 19.50 -36.06 16.38
N PHE A 592 18.50 -35.66 15.59
CA PHE A 592 17.40 -36.50 15.13
C PHE A 592 17.34 -36.41 13.61
N VAL A 593 17.40 -37.55 12.91
CA VAL A 593 17.46 -37.62 11.45
C VAL A 593 16.25 -38.35 10.89
N GLY A 594 15.54 -37.69 9.98
CA GLY A 594 14.48 -38.29 9.19
C GLY A 594 14.73 -38.06 7.69
N ASP A 595 14.92 -39.14 6.93
CA ASP A 595 15.12 -39.08 5.48
C ASP A 595 13.81 -39.30 4.75
N ILE A 596 13.46 -38.29 3.88
CA ILE A 596 12.23 -38.31 3.13
C ILE A 596 12.55 -38.30 1.63
N TYR A 597 12.28 -39.42 0.97
CA TYR A 597 12.48 -39.60 -0.46
C TYR A 597 11.17 -39.40 -1.21
N ILE A 598 11.19 -38.51 -2.21
CA ILE A 598 9.98 -38.09 -2.95
C ILE A 598 10.22 -38.22 -4.46
N LYS A 599 9.28 -38.84 -5.15
CA LYS A 599 9.20 -38.82 -6.62
C LYS A 599 8.09 -37.83 -7.05
N PRO A 600 8.42 -36.60 -7.47
CA PRO A 600 7.42 -35.59 -7.86
C PRO A 600 6.71 -35.98 -9.14
N ALA A 601 5.44 -35.57 -9.28
CA ALA A 601 4.74 -35.60 -10.54
C ALA A 601 5.28 -34.51 -11.49
N ARG A 602 5.44 -34.83 -12.77
CA ARG A 602 5.97 -33.89 -13.78
C ARG A 602 4.86 -33.37 -14.69
N SER A 603 4.95 -32.10 -15.03
CA SER A 603 4.08 -31.46 -16.04
C SER A 603 4.43 -31.92 -17.46
N ILE A 604 3.43 -31.95 -18.35
CA ILE A 604 3.61 -32.24 -19.77
C ILE A 604 3.98 -30.94 -20.47
N ASN A 605 5.15 -30.89 -21.09
CA ASN A 605 5.62 -29.72 -21.84
C ASN A 605 5.62 -29.93 -23.37
N TYR A 606 5.67 -31.19 -23.83
CA TYR A 606 5.67 -31.53 -25.24
C TYR A 606 4.63 -32.61 -25.54
N ILE A 607 3.82 -32.39 -26.57
CA ILE A 607 2.84 -33.34 -27.05
C ILE A 607 3.21 -33.69 -28.49
N THR A 608 3.50 -34.96 -28.76
CA THR A 608 3.68 -35.48 -30.09
C THR A 608 2.42 -36.22 -30.52
N LEU A 609 1.83 -35.78 -31.61
CA LEU A 609 0.66 -36.40 -32.23
C LEU A 609 1.07 -37.08 -33.53
N ASN A 610 0.88 -38.38 -33.62
CA ASN A 610 1.16 -39.16 -34.82
C ASN A 610 -0.16 -39.44 -35.53
N PHE A 611 -0.34 -38.85 -36.72
CA PHE A 611 -1.45 -39.11 -37.60
C PHE A 611 -1.01 -40.07 -38.68
N ILE A 612 -1.58 -41.28 -38.70
CA ILE A 612 -1.27 -42.28 -39.70
C ILE A 612 -2.48 -42.44 -40.63
N ALA A 613 -2.31 -42.06 -41.88
CA ALA A 613 -3.32 -42.29 -42.91
C ALA A 613 -3.23 -43.73 -43.39
N VAL A 614 -4.30 -44.49 -43.22
CA VAL A 614 -4.39 -45.88 -43.68
C VAL A 614 -5.29 -45.99 -44.93
N ARG A 615 -5.01 -46.98 -45.78
CA ARG A 615 -5.83 -47.24 -46.96
C ARG A 615 -7.20 -47.82 -46.57
N THR A 616 -8.22 -47.51 -47.37
CA THR A 616 -9.56 -48.04 -47.19
C THR A 616 -9.53 -49.57 -47.26
N GLY A 617 -9.86 -50.27 -46.18
CA GLY A 617 -9.87 -51.75 -46.10
C GLY A 617 -8.86 -52.37 -45.14
N VAL A 618 -8.01 -51.59 -44.51
CA VAL A 618 -7.11 -52.08 -43.42
C VAL A 618 -7.83 -52.01 -42.08
N SER A 619 -7.87 -53.10 -41.34
CA SER A 619 -8.47 -53.11 -39.99
C SER A 619 -7.53 -52.44 -38.97
N PHE A 620 -8.05 -51.58 -38.08
CA PHE A 620 -7.24 -50.89 -37.09
C PHE A 620 -6.54 -51.82 -36.06
N SER A 621 -6.97 -53.09 -36.00
CA SER A 621 -6.33 -54.13 -35.17
C SER A 621 -4.97 -54.59 -35.71
N GLU A 622 -4.65 -54.29 -37.00
CA GLU A 622 -3.37 -54.66 -37.62
C GLU A 622 -2.31 -53.57 -37.53
N ILE A 623 -2.65 -52.38 -37.03
CA ILE A 623 -1.76 -51.20 -36.97
C ILE A 623 -1.14 -50.97 -35.58
N GLY A 624 -1.59 -51.72 -34.55
CA GLY A 624 -1.20 -51.57 -33.15
C GLY A 624 -0.19 -52.59 -32.64
N GLY A 625 0.56 -53.27 -33.55
CA GLY A 625 1.61 -54.22 -33.19
C GLY A 625 3.02 -53.63 -33.17
#